data_ff95e430bd9f2cdca8eb11ec93db009d
#
_entry.id   ff95e430bd9f2cdca8eb11ec93db009d
#
_cell.length_a   1.000
_cell.length_b   1.000
_cell.length_c   1.000
_cell.angle_alpha   90.00
_cell.angle_beta   90.00
_cell.angle_gamma   90.00
#
_symmetry.space_group_name_H-M   'P 1'
#
loop_
_entity.id
_entity.type
_entity.pdbx_description
1 polymer ?
#
loop_
_entity_poly.entity_id
_entity_poly.type
_entity_poly.pdbx_seq_one_letter_code
_entity_poly.pdbx_strand_id
1 'polypeptide(L)'
;REGSSSMKEAEAFGFTKANGTLGEMYEVCGQSDMVLLLISDAALAQNYKSIFTAMKPGSTIGLSHGFLLSHLQSVGEEFPKDMNVIAVCPKGMGPSVRRLYEQGREVNGAGINSSFAVHQDINGRATDYALAWAIGLGSPFTFQTTLESEYRSDIFGERGILLGAVHGIAESLYARFTGQGMKKDEAYINTSESITGPISKTISRSGLMAVYEELSDSEKASFRKAYCASYHPAREILEEIY
;
A
#
# COMPACT_ATOMS: atom_id res chain seq x y z
N ARG A 1 -22.67 -3.60 0.75
CA ARG A 1 -23.84 -3.69 -0.14
C ARG A 1 -24.49 -5.06 0.03
N GLU A 2 -25.79 -5.09 0.25
CA GLU A 2 -26.54 -6.33 0.45
C GLU A 2 -26.33 -7.33 -0.70
N GLY A 3 -26.10 -8.61 -0.36
CA GLY A 3 -25.83 -9.66 -1.33
C GLY A 3 -24.45 -9.67 -1.98
N SER A 4 -23.54 -8.74 -1.62
CA SER A 4 -22.16 -8.73 -2.13
C SER A 4 -21.33 -9.90 -1.61
N SER A 5 -20.25 -10.27 -2.33
CA SER A 5 -19.29 -11.26 -1.86
C SER A 5 -18.65 -10.87 -0.54
N SER A 6 -18.29 -9.60 -0.38
CA SER A 6 -17.72 -9.07 0.88
C SER A 6 -18.67 -9.19 2.08
N MET A 7 -19.99 -9.04 1.85
CA MET A 7 -20.96 -9.25 2.92
C MET A 7 -21.02 -10.70 3.37
N LYS A 8 -21.02 -11.64 2.41
CA LYS A 8 -20.98 -13.09 2.70
C LYS A 8 -19.70 -13.49 3.43
N GLU A 9 -18.57 -12.88 3.05
CA GLU A 9 -17.29 -13.09 3.71
C GLU A 9 -17.31 -12.59 5.15
N ALA A 10 -17.84 -11.38 5.40
CA ALA A 10 -18.01 -10.85 6.74
C ALA A 10 -18.91 -11.75 7.60
N GLU A 11 -20.00 -12.27 7.05
CA GLU A 11 -20.89 -13.21 7.73
C GLU A 11 -20.16 -14.53 8.11
N ALA A 12 -19.28 -15.02 7.24
CA ALA A 12 -18.45 -16.20 7.52
C ALA A 12 -17.47 -15.98 8.68
N PHE A 13 -17.06 -14.72 8.94
CA PHE A 13 -16.26 -14.32 10.10
C PHE A 13 -17.08 -13.97 11.33
N GLY A 14 -18.41 -14.17 11.31
CA GLY A 14 -19.29 -13.98 12.46
C GLY A 14 -19.87 -12.58 12.59
N PHE A 15 -19.65 -11.68 11.64
CA PHE A 15 -20.31 -10.38 11.61
C PHE A 15 -21.74 -10.54 11.08
N THR A 16 -22.75 -10.18 11.85
CA THR A 16 -24.15 -10.37 11.47
C THR A 16 -25.02 -9.16 11.81
N LYS A 17 -26.13 -9.01 11.09
CA LYS A 17 -27.14 -8.01 11.43
C LYS A 17 -27.76 -8.30 12.83
N ALA A 18 -27.91 -9.56 13.16
CA ALA A 18 -28.54 -9.98 14.43
C ALA A 18 -27.73 -9.59 15.67
N ASN A 19 -26.38 -9.61 15.57
CA ASN A 19 -25.51 -9.19 16.68
C ASN A 19 -25.06 -7.71 16.58
N GLY A 20 -25.59 -6.94 15.60
CA GLY A 20 -25.30 -5.52 15.44
C GLY A 20 -23.91 -5.21 14.85
N THR A 21 -23.19 -6.23 14.32
CA THR A 21 -21.83 -6.04 13.78
C THR A 21 -21.78 -5.93 12.26
N LEU A 22 -22.92 -6.04 11.57
CA LEU A 22 -23.06 -5.90 10.13
C LEU A 22 -24.29 -5.05 9.82
N GLY A 23 -24.12 -3.99 9.02
CA GLY A 23 -25.19 -3.07 8.65
C GLY A 23 -25.02 -2.45 7.28
N GLU A 24 -25.93 -1.58 6.92
CA GLU A 24 -25.82 -0.73 5.73
C GLU A 24 -24.70 0.31 5.95
N MET A 25 -23.93 0.62 4.91
CA MET A 25 -22.70 1.40 5.03
C MET A 25 -22.94 2.79 5.65
N TYR A 26 -23.86 3.55 5.12
CA TYR A 26 -24.10 4.92 5.59
C TYR A 26 -24.74 4.96 6.98
N GLU A 27 -25.61 4.01 7.26
CA GLU A 27 -26.22 3.86 8.59
C GLU A 27 -25.15 3.56 9.65
N VAL A 28 -24.23 2.62 9.36
CA VAL A 28 -23.12 2.28 10.23
C VAL A 28 -22.16 3.46 10.39
N CYS A 29 -21.83 4.17 9.31
CA CYS A 29 -21.01 5.39 9.38
C CYS A 29 -21.60 6.44 10.32
N GLY A 30 -22.92 6.65 10.28
CA GLY A 30 -23.61 7.61 11.13
C GLY A 30 -23.65 7.26 12.62
N GLN A 31 -23.40 6.00 12.97
CA GLN A 31 -23.36 5.52 14.36
C GLN A 31 -21.95 5.40 14.92
N SER A 32 -20.92 5.44 14.06
CA SER A 32 -19.55 5.15 14.44
C SER A 32 -18.78 6.38 14.91
N ASP A 33 -17.88 6.21 15.88
CA ASP A 33 -16.94 7.25 16.32
C ASP A 33 -15.70 7.28 15.45
N MET A 34 -15.37 6.15 14.79
CA MET A 34 -14.27 6.00 13.85
C MET A 34 -14.73 5.17 12.65
N VAL A 35 -14.49 5.66 11.46
CA VAL A 35 -14.82 5.00 10.20
C VAL A 35 -13.55 4.75 9.41
N LEU A 36 -13.19 3.49 9.21
CA LEU A 36 -12.04 3.09 8.41
C LEU A 36 -12.47 2.88 6.95
N LEU A 37 -12.01 3.74 6.06
CA LEU A 37 -12.37 3.75 4.65
C LEU A 37 -11.49 2.77 3.86
N LEU A 38 -11.81 1.49 3.93
CA LEU A 38 -11.05 0.38 3.33
C LEU A 38 -11.71 -0.16 2.05
N ILE A 39 -12.34 0.70 1.29
CA ILE A 39 -12.93 0.41 -0.03
C ILE A 39 -11.97 0.80 -1.15
N SER A 40 -12.22 0.34 -2.39
CA SER A 40 -11.36 0.67 -3.52
C SER A 40 -11.34 2.18 -3.82
N ASP A 41 -10.24 2.67 -4.38
CA ASP A 41 -10.04 4.08 -4.74
C ASP A 41 -11.20 4.62 -5.60
N ALA A 42 -11.63 3.83 -6.60
CA ALA A 42 -12.75 4.20 -7.46
C ALA A 42 -14.08 4.31 -6.68
N ALA A 43 -14.34 3.39 -5.76
CA ALA A 43 -15.53 3.45 -4.92
C ALA A 43 -15.45 4.63 -3.93
N LEU A 44 -14.26 4.91 -3.40
CA LEU A 44 -14.02 6.02 -2.49
C LEU A 44 -14.24 7.36 -3.20
N ALA A 45 -13.67 7.55 -4.39
CA ALA A 45 -13.86 8.73 -5.22
C ALA A 45 -15.34 9.00 -5.59
N GLN A 46 -16.14 7.94 -5.74
CA GLN A 46 -17.57 8.06 -6.05
C GLN A 46 -18.44 8.36 -4.83
N ASN A 47 -18.03 7.92 -3.63
CA ASN A 47 -18.92 7.88 -2.46
C ASN A 47 -18.48 8.78 -1.30
N TYR A 48 -17.29 9.40 -1.32
CA TYR A 48 -16.76 10.15 -0.17
C TYR A 48 -17.72 11.24 0.34
N LYS A 49 -18.40 11.97 -0.55
CA LYS A 49 -19.37 13.02 -0.16
C LYS A 49 -20.52 12.45 0.66
N SER A 50 -21.09 11.34 0.21
CA SER A 50 -22.18 10.67 0.90
C SER A 50 -21.71 10.06 2.23
N ILE A 51 -20.49 9.53 2.26
CA ILE A 51 -19.87 9.01 3.49
C ILE A 51 -19.68 10.15 4.50
N PHE A 52 -19.05 11.25 4.09
CA PHE A 52 -18.82 12.40 4.98
C PHE A 52 -20.14 12.98 5.52
N THR A 53 -21.17 13.07 4.66
CA THR A 53 -22.50 13.53 5.08
C THR A 53 -23.17 12.56 6.07
N ALA A 54 -22.93 11.27 5.93
CA ALA A 54 -23.49 10.26 6.83
C ALA A 54 -22.77 10.18 8.19
N MET A 55 -21.49 10.54 8.23
CA MET A 55 -20.71 10.51 9.46
C MET A 55 -21.14 11.59 10.44
N LYS A 56 -21.05 11.30 11.72
CA LYS A 56 -21.38 12.27 12.77
C LYS A 56 -20.23 13.27 13.00
N PRO A 57 -20.54 14.54 13.33
CA PRO A 57 -19.53 15.52 13.74
C PRO A 57 -18.67 15.00 14.91
N GLY A 58 -17.39 15.32 14.89
CA GLY A 58 -16.44 14.88 15.94
C GLY A 58 -15.91 13.48 15.75
N SER A 59 -16.35 12.73 14.73
CA SER A 59 -15.85 11.39 14.43
C SER A 59 -14.47 11.42 13.76
N THR A 60 -13.90 10.24 13.56
CA THR A 60 -12.56 10.07 12.97
C THR A 60 -12.64 9.32 11.65
N ILE A 61 -12.05 9.90 10.61
CA ILE A 61 -11.81 9.24 9.30
C ILE A 61 -10.46 8.54 9.38
N GLY A 62 -10.45 7.23 9.11
CA GLY A 62 -9.23 6.42 9.01
C GLY A 62 -8.99 5.95 7.59
N LEU A 63 -7.78 6.15 7.08
CA LEU A 63 -7.33 5.80 5.74
C LEU A 63 -6.19 4.79 5.80
N SER A 64 -6.12 3.85 4.84
CA SER A 64 -5.01 2.90 4.73
C SER A 64 -3.92 3.35 3.75
N HIS A 65 -4.16 4.41 3.00
CA HIS A 65 -3.24 5.11 2.09
C HIS A 65 -3.74 6.52 1.77
N GLY A 66 -2.90 7.32 1.12
CA GLY A 66 -3.17 8.75 0.91
C GLY A 66 -4.04 9.12 -0.30
N PHE A 67 -4.59 8.17 -1.06
CA PHE A 67 -5.35 8.43 -2.29
C PHE A 67 -6.43 9.49 -2.13
N LEU A 68 -7.24 9.41 -1.06
CA LEU A 68 -8.37 10.34 -0.89
C LEU A 68 -7.91 11.79 -0.72
N LEU A 69 -6.75 12.04 -0.09
CA LEU A 69 -6.17 13.39 -0.01
C LEU A 69 -5.90 13.95 -1.41
N SER A 70 -5.22 13.16 -2.24
CA SER A 70 -4.91 13.57 -3.61
C SER A 70 -6.17 13.79 -4.45
N HIS A 71 -7.17 12.92 -4.31
CA HIS A 71 -8.44 13.07 -5.01
C HIS A 71 -9.14 14.36 -4.61
N LEU A 72 -9.25 14.67 -3.31
CA LEU A 72 -9.86 15.90 -2.82
C LEU A 72 -9.13 17.13 -3.37
N GLN A 73 -7.80 17.13 -3.32
CA GLN A 73 -6.99 18.23 -3.88
C GLN A 73 -7.23 18.41 -5.38
N SER A 74 -7.33 17.33 -6.14
CA SER A 74 -7.56 17.38 -7.60
C SER A 74 -8.92 17.97 -8.00
N VAL A 75 -9.91 17.86 -7.12
CA VAL A 75 -11.26 18.41 -7.34
C VAL A 75 -11.52 19.72 -6.56
N GLY A 76 -10.49 20.25 -5.88
CA GLY A 76 -10.59 21.50 -5.12
C GLY A 76 -11.39 21.39 -3.83
N GLU A 77 -11.45 20.21 -3.23
CA GLU A 77 -12.19 19.93 -2.00
C GLU A 77 -11.24 19.54 -0.85
N GLU A 78 -11.77 19.53 0.36
CA GLU A 78 -11.02 19.20 1.59
C GLU A 78 -11.83 18.22 2.45
N PHE A 79 -11.16 17.62 3.44
CA PHE A 79 -11.84 16.86 4.48
C PHE A 79 -12.76 17.76 5.32
N PRO A 80 -13.85 17.21 5.89
CA PRO A 80 -14.71 17.94 6.83
C PRO A 80 -13.89 18.50 8.00
N LYS A 81 -14.06 19.77 8.33
CA LYS A 81 -13.25 20.46 9.36
C LYS A 81 -13.57 20.03 10.79
N ASP A 82 -14.69 19.38 10.99
CA ASP A 82 -15.21 18.91 12.27
C ASP A 82 -14.92 17.41 12.55
N MET A 83 -13.98 16.82 11.82
CA MET A 83 -13.58 15.42 11.97
C MET A 83 -12.07 15.29 12.13
N ASN A 84 -11.61 14.27 12.86
CA ASN A 84 -10.21 13.85 12.79
C ASN A 84 -9.96 13.13 11.45
N VAL A 85 -8.75 13.28 10.92
CA VAL A 85 -8.30 12.52 9.75
C VAL A 85 -6.95 11.87 10.06
N ILE A 86 -6.94 10.55 10.09
CA ILE A 86 -5.76 9.75 10.37
C ILE A 86 -5.51 8.75 9.24
N ALA A 87 -4.27 8.28 9.13
CA ALA A 87 -3.93 7.15 8.30
C ALA A 87 -3.08 6.15 9.06
N VAL A 88 -3.27 4.87 8.77
CA VAL A 88 -2.37 3.77 9.13
C VAL A 88 -2.15 2.94 7.87
N CYS A 89 -0.93 2.96 7.38
CA CYS A 89 -0.58 2.45 6.06
C CYS A 89 0.39 1.27 6.21
N PRO A 90 -0.12 0.03 6.17
CA PRO A 90 0.72 -1.17 6.20
C PRO A 90 1.65 -1.22 4.99
N LYS A 91 2.93 -1.55 5.21
CA LYS A 91 3.95 -1.64 4.16
C LYS A 91 3.92 -3.00 3.46
N GLY A 92 2.78 -3.29 2.82
CA GLY A 92 2.54 -4.50 2.06
C GLY A 92 1.10 -4.64 1.60
N MET A 93 0.89 -5.53 0.65
CA MET A 93 -0.43 -5.78 0.06
C MET A 93 -1.37 -6.46 1.07
N GLY A 94 -2.67 -6.19 0.97
CA GLY A 94 -3.71 -6.70 1.87
C GLY A 94 -3.62 -8.19 2.22
N PRO A 95 -3.43 -9.12 1.27
CA PRO A 95 -3.25 -10.54 1.58
C PRO A 95 -2.03 -10.83 2.46
N SER A 96 -0.96 -10.07 2.32
CA SER A 96 0.24 -10.20 3.15
C SER A 96 0.01 -9.66 4.56
N VAL A 97 -0.73 -8.57 4.70
CA VAL A 97 -1.14 -8.02 6.01
C VAL A 97 -1.90 -9.09 6.79
N ARG A 98 -2.92 -9.70 6.18
CA ARG A 98 -3.74 -10.74 6.83
C ARG A 98 -2.92 -11.95 7.23
N ARG A 99 -2.10 -12.47 6.31
CA ARG A 99 -1.26 -13.65 6.56
C ARG A 99 -0.31 -13.43 7.74
N LEU A 100 0.37 -12.29 7.78
CA LEU A 100 1.33 -11.99 8.84
C LEU A 100 0.65 -11.66 10.17
N TYR A 101 -0.54 -11.06 10.14
CA TYR A 101 -1.37 -10.91 11.33
C TYR A 101 -1.73 -12.25 11.96
N GLU A 102 -2.15 -13.23 11.15
CA GLU A 102 -2.46 -14.58 11.63
C GLU A 102 -1.22 -15.29 12.17
N GLN A 103 -0.08 -15.16 11.49
CA GLN A 103 1.20 -15.70 11.95
C GLN A 103 1.64 -15.11 13.29
N GLY A 104 1.29 -13.88 13.59
CA GLY A 104 1.57 -13.22 14.87
C GLY A 104 0.96 -13.87 16.10
N ARG A 105 0.00 -14.79 15.93
CA ARG A 105 -0.53 -15.62 17.01
C ARG A 105 0.48 -16.65 17.53
N GLU A 106 1.40 -17.08 16.69
CA GLU A 106 2.38 -18.14 16.98
C GLU A 106 3.82 -17.59 17.02
N VAL A 107 4.10 -16.57 16.23
CA VAL A 107 5.44 -15.97 16.11
C VAL A 107 5.41 -14.54 16.61
N ASN A 108 6.02 -14.29 17.76
CA ASN A 108 6.15 -12.96 18.32
C ASN A 108 6.92 -12.03 17.37
N GLY A 109 6.35 -10.86 17.10
CA GLY A 109 6.93 -9.88 16.17
C GLY A 109 6.60 -10.14 14.69
N ALA A 110 5.84 -11.20 14.35
CA ALA A 110 5.26 -11.30 13.02
C ALA A 110 4.18 -10.22 12.86
N GLY A 111 4.07 -9.72 11.65
CA GLY A 111 3.18 -8.62 11.31
C GLY A 111 3.80 -7.77 10.20
N ILE A 112 3.04 -6.84 9.64
CA ILE A 112 3.57 -5.85 8.69
C ILE A 112 3.80 -4.54 9.42
N ASN A 113 4.99 -3.95 9.23
CA ASN A 113 5.27 -2.60 9.69
C ASN A 113 4.31 -1.62 9.01
N SER A 114 3.93 -0.57 9.73
CA SER A 114 3.04 0.47 9.19
C SER A 114 3.64 1.85 9.40
N SER A 115 3.38 2.75 8.47
CA SER A 115 3.44 4.18 8.77
C SER A 115 2.09 4.64 9.32
N PHE A 116 2.10 5.72 10.10
CA PHE A 116 0.88 6.42 10.47
C PHE A 116 1.02 7.92 10.22
N ALA A 117 -0.10 8.57 9.94
CA ALA A 117 -0.17 10.00 9.76
C ALA A 117 -1.39 10.57 10.49
N VAL A 118 -1.23 11.78 11.03
CA VAL A 118 -2.32 12.61 11.51
C VAL A 118 -2.41 13.80 10.56
N HIS A 119 -3.45 13.84 9.73
CA HIS A 119 -3.69 14.94 8.81
C HIS A 119 -4.50 16.06 9.46
N GLN A 120 -5.48 15.71 10.28
CA GLN A 120 -6.35 16.63 11.01
C GLN A 120 -6.64 16.08 12.40
N ASP A 121 -6.45 16.91 13.42
CA ASP A 121 -6.72 16.58 14.84
C ASP A 121 -7.58 17.69 15.44
N ILE A 122 -8.85 17.40 15.71
CA ILE A 122 -9.81 18.36 16.27
C ILE A 122 -9.94 18.28 17.78
N ASN A 123 -9.41 17.21 18.41
CA ASN A 123 -9.63 16.95 19.83
C ASN A 123 -8.36 16.54 20.61
N GLY A 124 -7.18 16.59 19.97
CA GLY A 124 -5.89 16.23 20.58
C GLY A 124 -5.68 14.72 20.76
N ARG A 125 -6.50 13.87 20.17
CA ARG A 125 -6.45 12.41 20.34
C ARG A 125 -6.21 11.63 19.06
N ALA A 126 -6.02 12.30 17.93
CA ALA A 126 -5.89 11.63 16.65
C ALA A 126 -4.66 10.71 16.59
N THR A 127 -3.56 11.07 17.26
CA THR A 127 -2.37 10.22 17.38
C THR A 127 -2.67 8.92 18.13
N ASP A 128 -3.40 9.01 19.25
CA ASP A 128 -3.78 7.82 20.03
C ASP A 128 -4.64 6.87 19.21
N TYR A 129 -5.58 7.41 18.42
CA TYR A 129 -6.44 6.60 17.55
C TYR A 129 -5.63 5.91 16.44
N ALA A 130 -4.68 6.61 15.81
CA ALA A 130 -3.83 6.02 14.80
C ALA A 130 -2.95 4.90 15.36
N LEU A 131 -2.33 5.12 16.52
CA LEU A 131 -1.49 4.11 17.18
C LEU A 131 -2.33 2.91 17.66
N ALA A 132 -3.52 3.14 18.23
CA ALA A 132 -4.41 2.07 18.62
C ALA A 132 -4.84 1.21 17.42
N TRP A 133 -5.12 1.83 16.28
CA TRP A 133 -5.41 1.09 15.05
C TRP A 133 -4.20 0.30 14.55
N ALA A 134 -3.00 0.88 14.54
CA ALA A 134 -1.78 0.19 14.14
C ALA A 134 -1.49 -1.04 15.02
N ILE A 135 -1.69 -0.92 16.35
CA ILE A 135 -1.61 -2.04 17.29
C ILE A 135 -2.67 -3.09 16.96
N GLY A 136 -3.91 -2.68 16.69
CA GLY A 136 -4.99 -3.57 16.30
C GLY A 136 -4.74 -4.34 15.00
N LEU A 137 -3.94 -3.77 14.08
CA LEU A 137 -3.46 -4.44 12.86
C LEU A 137 -2.31 -5.42 13.12
N GLY A 138 -1.76 -5.46 14.34
CA GLY A 138 -0.61 -6.28 14.68
C GLY A 138 0.71 -5.76 14.08
N SER A 139 0.85 -4.46 13.85
CA SER A 139 2.08 -3.87 13.34
C SER A 139 3.19 -3.93 14.40
N PRO A 140 4.29 -4.68 14.17
CA PRO A 140 5.37 -4.83 15.14
C PRO A 140 6.22 -3.55 15.26
N PHE A 141 6.23 -2.75 14.21
CA PHE A 141 6.88 -1.44 14.18
C PHE A 141 6.02 -0.44 13.43
N THR A 142 5.89 0.76 14.02
CA THR A 142 5.07 1.84 13.46
C THR A 142 5.86 3.15 13.52
N PHE A 143 5.89 3.90 12.42
CA PHE A 143 6.59 5.18 12.31
C PHE A 143 5.69 6.28 11.76
N GLN A 144 5.94 7.49 12.22
CA GLN A 144 5.16 8.66 11.82
C GLN A 144 5.60 9.18 10.45
N THR A 145 4.62 9.60 9.66
CA THR A 145 4.77 10.30 8.38
C THR A 145 3.69 11.36 8.22
N THR A 146 3.61 12.01 7.08
CA THR A 146 2.47 12.84 6.69
C THR A 146 1.62 12.10 5.67
N LEU A 147 0.32 12.43 5.60
CA LEU A 147 -0.57 11.81 4.61
C LEU A 147 -0.14 12.15 3.18
N GLU A 148 0.44 13.33 2.97
CA GLU A 148 0.99 13.72 1.67
C GLU A 148 2.24 12.91 1.29
N SER A 149 3.19 12.74 2.22
CA SER A 149 4.37 11.90 1.97
C SER A 149 4.01 10.45 1.71
N GLU A 150 3.01 9.93 2.44
CA GLU A 150 2.50 8.58 2.23
C GLU A 150 1.89 8.42 0.83
N TYR A 151 1.01 9.33 0.43
CA TYR A 151 0.40 9.33 -0.89
C TYR A 151 1.45 9.37 -2.01
N ARG A 152 2.42 10.26 -1.91
CA ARG A 152 3.50 10.37 -2.89
C ARG A 152 4.34 9.11 -2.97
N SER A 153 4.73 8.55 -1.82
CA SER A 153 5.49 7.31 -1.76
C SER A 153 4.75 6.12 -2.37
N ASP A 154 3.46 5.97 -2.07
CA ASP A 154 2.63 4.85 -2.57
C ASP A 154 2.40 4.95 -4.09
N ILE A 155 1.95 6.10 -4.58
CA ILE A 155 1.58 6.23 -6.00
C ILE A 155 2.82 6.29 -6.89
N PHE A 156 3.81 7.09 -6.55
CA PHE A 156 4.96 7.32 -7.43
C PHE A 156 6.06 6.29 -7.21
N GLY A 157 6.40 5.97 -5.95
CA GLY A 157 7.46 5.04 -5.63
C GLY A 157 7.07 3.59 -5.92
N GLU A 158 5.98 3.12 -5.35
CA GLU A 158 5.61 1.70 -5.48
C GLU A 158 4.92 1.41 -6.82
N ARG A 159 3.83 2.09 -7.13
CA ARG A 159 3.03 1.77 -8.32
C ARG A 159 3.71 2.18 -9.63
N GLY A 160 4.23 3.41 -9.70
CA GLY A 160 4.85 3.91 -10.92
C GLY A 160 6.18 3.23 -11.20
N ILE A 161 7.12 3.36 -10.30
CA ILE A 161 8.50 2.94 -10.55
C ILE A 161 8.74 1.47 -10.21
N LEU A 162 8.44 1.02 -9.00
CA LEU A 162 8.77 -0.35 -8.62
C LEU A 162 7.94 -1.38 -9.39
N LEU A 163 6.64 -1.18 -9.50
CA LEU A 163 5.81 -2.10 -10.26
C LEU A 163 5.94 -1.89 -11.77
N GLY A 164 5.79 -0.67 -12.25
CA GLY A 164 5.79 -0.37 -13.69
C GLY A 164 7.16 -0.54 -14.33
N ALA A 165 8.18 0.14 -13.85
CA ALA A 165 9.50 0.13 -14.46
C ALA A 165 10.21 -1.22 -14.30
N VAL A 166 10.15 -1.84 -13.13
CA VAL A 166 10.73 -3.18 -12.91
C VAL A 166 10.03 -4.23 -13.79
N HIS A 167 8.69 -4.16 -13.91
CA HIS A 167 7.94 -5.04 -14.79
C HIS A 167 8.33 -4.84 -16.25
N GLY A 168 8.41 -3.59 -16.73
CA GLY A 168 8.82 -3.26 -18.08
C GLY A 168 10.24 -3.77 -18.43
N ILE A 169 11.19 -3.65 -17.50
CA ILE A 169 12.55 -4.19 -17.67
C ILE A 169 12.51 -5.72 -17.78
N ALA A 170 11.81 -6.40 -16.89
CA ALA A 170 11.69 -7.85 -16.90
C ALA A 170 11.04 -8.37 -18.17
N GLU A 171 9.95 -7.74 -18.61
CA GLU A 171 9.22 -8.12 -19.82
C GLU A 171 10.03 -7.87 -21.10
N SER A 172 10.78 -6.76 -21.18
CA SER A 172 11.63 -6.47 -22.32
C SER A 172 12.73 -7.52 -22.49
N LEU A 173 13.34 -7.98 -21.39
CA LEU A 173 14.34 -9.03 -21.41
C LEU A 173 13.73 -10.39 -21.75
N TYR A 174 12.56 -10.70 -21.21
CA TYR A 174 11.79 -11.91 -21.54
C TYR A 174 11.45 -11.97 -23.03
N ALA A 175 10.93 -10.89 -23.59
CA ALA A 175 10.63 -10.79 -25.02
C ALA A 175 11.88 -10.99 -25.90
N ARG A 176 13.02 -10.43 -25.48
CA ARG A 176 14.30 -10.63 -26.18
C ARG A 176 14.73 -12.10 -26.17
N PHE A 177 14.70 -12.77 -25.02
CA PHE A 177 15.12 -14.17 -24.91
C PHE A 177 14.21 -15.11 -25.72
N THR A 178 12.90 -14.93 -25.62
CA THR A 178 11.92 -15.74 -26.39
C THR A 178 12.02 -15.46 -27.90
N GLY A 179 12.28 -14.21 -28.30
CA GLY A 179 12.53 -13.83 -29.69
C GLY A 179 13.83 -14.43 -30.26
N GLN A 180 14.81 -14.77 -29.42
CA GLN A 180 16.01 -15.51 -29.79
C GLN A 180 15.86 -17.02 -29.75
N GLY A 181 14.65 -17.54 -29.48
CA GLY A 181 14.35 -18.98 -29.49
C GLY A 181 14.49 -19.68 -28.13
N MET A 182 14.72 -18.95 -27.03
CA MET A 182 14.69 -19.53 -25.68
C MET A 182 13.27 -20.02 -25.36
N LYS A 183 13.13 -21.15 -24.68
CA LYS A 183 11.84 -21.64 -24.21
C LYS A 183 11.22 -20.67 -23.19
N LYS A 184 9.89 -20.55 -23.21
CA LYS A 184 9.17 -19.61 -22.34
C LYS A 184 9.47 -19.79 -20.86
N ASP A 185 9.49 -21.04 -20.38
CA ASP A 185 9.76 -21.33 -18.97
C ASP A 185 11.20 -20.97 -18.58
N GLU A 186 12.15 -21.24 -19.46
CA GLU A 186 13.55 -20.87 -19.26
C GLU A 186 13.76 -19.36 -19.28
N ALA A 187 13.10 -18.65 -20.19
CA ALA A 187 13.12 -17.21 -20.25
C ALA A 187 12.51 -16.58 -18.98
N TYR A 188 11.43 -17.17 -18.44
CA TYR A 188 10.80 -16.74 -17.20
C TYR A 188 11.74 -16.86 -16.00
N ILE A 189 12.41 -18.00 -15.85
CA ILE A 189 13.41 -18.23 -14.79
C ILE A 189 14.55 -17.21 -14.87
N ASN A 190 15.06 -16.96 -16.08
CA ASN A 190 16.18 -16.04 -16.29
C ASN A 190 15.81 -14.55 -16.23
N THR A 191 14.53 -14.21 -16.05
CA THR A 191 14.04 -12.82 -15.95
C THR A 191 13.31 -12.60 -14.63
N SER A 192 12.04 -12.95 -14.58
CA SER A 192 11.15 -12.66 -13.45
C SER A 192 11.60 -13.32 -12.15
N GLU A 193 11.96 -14.60 -12.17
CA GLU A 193 12.43 -15.31 -10.97
C GLU A 193 13.81 -14.82 -10.49
N SER A 194 14.65 -14.35 -11.39
CA SER A 194 15.95 -13.76 -11.00
C SER A 194 15.77 -12.50 -10.17
N ILE A 195 14.77 -11.67 -10.49
CA ILE A 195 14.44 -10.45 -9.74
C ILE A 195 13.83 -10.81 -8.38
N THR A 196 12.81 -11.66 -8.37
CA THR A 196 12.04 -11.99 -7.16
C THR A 196 12.77 -12.98 -6.23
N GLY A 197 13.73 -13.70 -6.74
CA GLY A 197 14.55 -14.68 -6.03
C GLY A 197 15.91 -14.12 -5.56
N PRO A 198 17.01 -14.37 -6.30
CA PRO A 198 18.36 -14.04 -5.85
C PRO A 198 18.57 -12.56 -5.57
N ILE A 199 18.17 -11.67 -6.50
CA ILE A 199 18.40 -10.23 -6.38
C ILE A 199 17.65 -9.68 -5.16
N SER A 200 16.34 -9.94 -5.04
CA SER A 200 15.55 -9.46 -3.91
C SER A 200 16.02 -10.03 -2.57
N LYS A 201 16.46 -11.28 -2.53
CA LYS A 201 17.01 -11.89 -1.32
C LYS A 201 18.33 -11.25 -0.88
N THR A 202 19.23 -10.98 -1.82
CA THR A 202 20.51 -10.30 -1.55
C THR A 202 20.26 -8.89 -1.03
N ILE A 203 19.38 -8.13 -1.70
CA ILE A 203 19.01 -6.77 -1.26
C ILE A 203 18.43 -6.79 0.16
N SER A 204 17.49 -7.70 0.44
CA SER A 204 16.84 -7.78 1.75
C SER A 204 17.78 -8.16 2.90
N ARG A 205 18.81 -8.95 2.62
CA ARG A 205 19.77 -9.40 3.65
C ARG A 205 20.90 -8.43 3.89
N SER A 206 21.44 -7.85 2.82
CA SER A 206 22.73 -7.18 2.82
C SER A 206 22.70 -5.77 2.24
N GLY A 207 21.52 -5.31 1.83
CA GLY A 207 21.34 -3.98 1.24
C GLY A 207 21.54 -3.94 -0.27
N LEU A 208 21.14 -2.82 -0.88
CA LEU A 208 21.13 -2.65 -2.34
C LEU A 208 22.51 -2.82 -2.98
N MET A 209 23.55 -2.30 -2.33
CA MET A 209 24.92 -2.36 -2.86
C MET A 209 25.54 -3.75 -2.85
N ALA A 210 25.07 -4.66 -1.99
CA ALA A 210 25.60 -6.02 -1.91
C ALA A 210 25.50 -6.77 -3.25
N VAL A 211 24.46 -6.51 -4.04
CA VAL A 211 24.34 -7.09 -5.39
C VAL A 211 25.52 -6.70 -6.28
N TYR A 212 25.97 -5.45 -6.19
CA TYR A 212 27.12 -4.97 -6.95
C TYR A 212 28.45 -5.49 -6.40
N GLU A 213 28.59 -5.57 -5.10
CA GLU A 213 29.85 -5.98 -4.42
C GLU A 213 30.21 -7.44 -4.69
N GLU A 214 29.21 -8.30 -4.84
CA GLU A 214 29.40 -9.73 -5.14
C GLU A 214 29.83 -10.01 -6.59
N LEU A 215 29.80 -9.03 -7.49
CA LEU A 215 30.13 -9.18 -8.90
C LEU A 215 31.67 -9.14 -9.15
N SER A 216 32.11 -9.87 -10.15
CA SER A 216 33.47 -9.75 -10.72
C SER A 216 33.70 -8.38 -11.38
N ASP A 217 34.94 -8.01 -11.67
CA ASP A 217 35.24 -6.71 -12.28
C ASP A 217 34.61 -6.52 -13.66
N SER A 218 34.52 -7.57 -14.47
CA SER A 218 33.84 -7.52 -15.79
C SER A 218 32.34 -7.36 -15.63
N GLU A 219 31.73 -8.02 -14.67
CA GLU A 219 30.30 -7.91 -14.37
C GLU A 219 29.97 -6.54 -13.78
N LYS A 220 30.83 -6.00 -12.90
CA LYS A 220 30.70 -4.62 -12.40
C LYS A 220 30.71 -3.57 -13.49
N ALA A 221 31.52 -3.75 -14.53
CA ALA A 221 31.53 -2.86 -15.68
C ALA A 221 30.19 -2.91 -16.45
N SER A 222 29.67 -4.11 -16.67
CA SER A 222 28.35 -4.32 -17.31
C SER A 222 27.21 -3.78 -16.46
N PHE A 223 27.24 -4.03 -15.13
CA PHE A 223 26.27 -3.49 -14.18
C PHE A 223 26.22 -1.96 -14.24
N ARG A 224 27.37 -1.28 -14.14
CA ARG A 224 27.42 0.19 -14.20
C ARG A 224 26.83 0.73 -15.51
N LYS A 225 27.12 0.09 -16.64
CA LYS A 225 26.56 0.47 -17.94
C LYS A 225 25.02 0.34 -17.95
N ALA A 226 24.49 -0.78 -17.46
CA ALA A 226 23.06 -1.00 -17.37
C ALA A 226 22.39 -0.04 -16.37
N TYR A 227 23.03 0.19 -15.22
CA TYR A 227 22.56 1.14 -14.20
C TYR A 227 22.43 2.55 -14.79
N CYS A 228 23.46 3.07 -15.45
CA CYS A 228 23.42 4.39 -16.06
C CYS A 228 22.34 4.49 -17.15
N ALA A 229 22.15 3.44 -17.94
CA ALA A 229 21.13 3.40 -18.98
C ALA A 229 19.69 3.38 -18.43
N SER A 230 19.49 2.88 -17.21
CA SER A 230 18.18 2.78 -16.56
C SER A 230 17.89 3.98 -15.64
N TYR A 231 18.90 4.52 -14.97
CA TYR A 231 18.73 5.56 -13.95
C TYR A 231 18.12 6.86 -14.51
N HIS A 232 18.66 7.37 -15.62
CA HIS A 232 18.20 8.63 -16.18
C HIS A 232 16.77 8.56 -16.74
N PRO A 233 16.38 7.56 -17.56
CA PRO A 233 14.99 7.41 -18.00
C PRO A 233 14.01 7.20 -16.84
N ALA A 234 14.39 6.43 -15.81
CA ALA A 234 13.55 6.25 -14.63
C ALA A 234 13.37 7.56 -13.87
N ARG A 235 14.41 8.38 -13.77
CA ARG A 235 14.32 9.71 -13.14
C ARG A 235 13.42 10.65 -13.94
N GLU A 236 13.52 10.67 -15.25
CA GLU A 236 12.66 11.48 -16.12
C GLU A 236 11.19 11.11 -15.95
N ILE A 237 10.87 9.82 -15.97
CA ILE A 237 9.50 9.33 -15.71
C ILE A 237 9.01 9.74 -14.31
N LEU A 238 9.88 9.70 -13.31
CA LEU A 238 9.54 10.16 -11.96
C LEU A 238 9.16 11.65 -11.93
N GLU A 239 9.92 12.50 -12.61
CA GLU A 239 9.63 13.93 -12.69
C GLU A 239 8.32 14.23 -13.45
N GLU A 240 7.94 13.39 -14.43
CA GLU A 240 6.67 13.53 -15.15
C GLU A 240 5.46 13.09 -14.31
N ILE A 241 5.64 12.07 -13.48
CA ILE A 241 4.54 11.50 -12.67
C ILE A 241 4.38 12.27 -11.36
N TYR A 242 5.44 12.90 -10.83
CA TYR A 242 5.49 13.58 -9.55
C TYR A 242 4.94 15.01 -9.59
#